data_2bdd61f9b583fe1f8473aa7af988f283
#
_entry.id   2bdd61f9b583fe1f8473aa7af988f283
#
_cell.length_a   1.000
_cell.length_b   1.000
_cell.length_c   1.000
_cell.angle_alpha   90.00
_cell.angle_beta   90.00
_cell.angle_gamma   90.00
#
_symmetry.space_group_name_H-M   'P 1'
#
loop_
_entity.id
_entity.type
_entity.pdbx_description
1 polymer ?
#
loop_
_entity_poly.entity_id
_entity_poly.type
_entity_poly.pdbx_seq_one_letter_code
_entity_poly.pdbx_strand_id
1 'polypeptide(L)'
;MSSALKWMPLVAALALAGCARDGYYDDRGTDYVDAESSASLVLPDARDDRRFGNAMPVPEAQGSFVSQGEDFRVPPPRALGAGSGVQAGGVALREAAGQRWLVIGAAPSVVWSELEDFVAERGLTVVQRDANRGLLVTDQARLSVRPGLQQGASELRCEQGGSPQQRCLRALQRRFEARGATASASSLAVQRPGDQANPLLTRSGGEWRLELPYGVDRTWAELSYQLEADFAVQERRELLEQDAEARTFLVDYLTLSARSEGIWDTLTSFGGADPQRIRLSLEASGPQSAVLKADSADDRELSDEDRRELLERVAGLLG
;
A
#
# COMPACT_ATOMS: atom_id res chain seq x y z
N MET A 1 -59.27 -14.83 17.86
CA MET A 1 -58.02 -15.27 17.21
C MET A 1 -57.81 -14.36 16.02
N SER A 2 -56.81 -13.53 16.16
CA SER A 2 -56.65 -12.23 15.49
C SER A 2 -56.32 -12.33 14.00
N SER A 3 -56.95 -11.46 13.21
CA SER A 3 -56.75 -11.27 11.76
C SER A 3 -55.29 -11.01 11.40
N ALA A 4 -54.46 -10.60 12.34
CA ALA A 4 -53.02 -10.34 12.16
C ALA A 4 -52.21 -11.58 11.72
N LEU A 5 -52.61 -12.79 12.16
CA LEU A 5 -51.89 -14.03 11.82
C LEU A 5 -52.08 -14.44 10.35
N LYS A 6 -53.12 -13.97 9.69
CA LYS A 6 -53.41 -14.28 8.27
C LYS A 6 -52.59 -13.43 7.30
N TRP A 7 -52.04 -12.28 7.75
CA TRP A 7 -51.26 -11.38 6.92
C TRP A 7 -49.73 -11.63 7.02
N MET A 8 -49.34 -12.44 8.01
CA MET A 8 -47.91 -12.75 8.24
C MET A 8 -47.24 -13.46 7.05
N PRO A 9 -47.84 -14.44 6.36
CA PRO A 9 -47.21 -15.04 5.18
C PRO A 9 -47.15 -14.10 3.98
N LEU A 10 -48.04 -13.13 3.87
CA LEU A 10 -48.01 -12.16 2.78
C LEU A 10 -46.89 -11.15 2.95
N VAL A 11 -46.62 -10.69 4.17
CA VAL A 11 -45.51 -9.79 4.49
C VAL A 11 -44.17 -10.51 4.32
N ALA A 12 -44.07 -11.78 4.71
CA ALA A 12 -42.89 -12.60 4.50
C ALA A 12 -42.59 -12.84 3.00
N ALA A 13 -43.63 -13.06 2.19
CA ALA A 13 -43.46 -13.20 0.74
C ALA A 13 -43.03 -11.90 0.06
N LEU A 14 -43.50 -10.75 0.52
CA LEU A 14 -43.05 -9.43 0.02
C LEU A 14 -41.61 -9.08 0.43
N ALA A 15 -41.19 -9.48 1.63
CA ALA A 15 -39.80 -9.27 2.07
C ALA A 15 -38.80 -10.13 1.29
N LEU A 16 -39.18 -11.34 0.88
CA LEU A 16 -38.38 -12.24 0.06
C LEU A 16 -38.29 -11.79 -1.40
N ALA A 17 -39.29 -11.09 -1.92
CA ALA A 17 -39.27 -10.56 -3.28
C ALA A 17 -38.30 -9.33 -3.44
N GLY A 18 -37.95 -8.65 -2.34
CA GLY A 18 -37.03 -7.53 -2.34
C GLY A 18 -35.54 -7.93 -2.45
N CYS A 19 -35.21 -9.21 -2.29
CA CYS A 19 -33.85 -9.74 -2.43
C CYS A 19 -33.62 -10.42 -3.80
N ALA A 20 -34.47 -10.15 -4.78
CA ALA A 20 -34.24 -10.61 -6.14
C ALA A 20 -32.91 -10.01 -6.63
N ARG A 21 -31.98 -10.87 -7.04
CA ARG A 21 -30.61 -10.58 -7.49
C ARG A 21 -30.56 -9.68 -8.71
N ASP A 22 -31.69 -9.46 -9.34
CA ASP A 22 -31.92 -8.57 -10.47
C ASP A 22 -32.47 -7.24 -9.96
N GLY A 23 -31.59 -6.44 -9.31
CA GLY A 23 -31.91 -5.07 -8.97
C GLY A 23 -32.11 -4.21 -10.23
N TYR A 24 -32.48 -2.94 -10.04
CA TYR A 24 -32.70 -1.94 -11.10
C TYR A 24 -31.51 -1.78 -12.06
N TYR A 25 -30.34 -2.30 -11.72
CA TYR A 25 -29.15 -2.32 -12.55
C TYR A 25 -28.90 -3.75 -13.06
N ASP A 26 -29.19 -3.98 -14.33
CA ASP A 26 -28.69 -5.15 -15.06
C ASP A 26 -27.16 -5.06 -15.11
N ASP A 27 -26.51 -6.11 -14.61
CA ASP A 27 -25.04 -6.22 -14.73
C ASP A 27 -24.67 -6.60 -16.16
N ARG A 28 -24.37 -5.60 -16.96
CA ARG A 28 -23.91 -5.75 -18.33
C ARG A 28 -22.40 -5.95 -18.45
N GLY A 29 -21.74 -6.25 -17.36
CA GLY A 29 -20.29 -6.41 -17.30
C GLY A 29 -19.74 -7.47 -18.27
N THR A 30 -20.57 -8.44 -18.67
CA THR A 30 -20.19 -9.54 -19.57
C THR A 30 -20.87 -9.51 -20.93
N ASP A 31 -21.76 -8.55 -21.21
CA ASP A 31 -22.49 -8.47 -22.48
C ASP A 31 -21.58 -8.34 -23.72
N TYR A 32 -20.38 -7.82 -23.52
CA TYR A 32 -19.40 -7.66 -24.60
C TYR A 32 -18.66 -8.95 -24.96
N VAL A 33 -18.72 -9.99 -24.13
CA VAL A 33 -17.97 -11.26 -24.36
C VAL A 33 -18.54 -12.00 -25.57
N ASP A 34 -19.86 -11.93 -25.75
CA ASP A 34 -20.58 -12.56 -26.86
C ASP A 34 -20.91 -11.58 -27.99
N ALA A 35 -20.43 -10.34 -27.90
CA ALA A 35 -20.68 -9.33 -28.92
C ALA A 35 -19.92 -9.66 -30.21
N GLU A 36 -20.63 -9.76 -31.31
CA GLU A 36 -20.00 -9.88 -32.64
C GLU A 36 -19.32 -8.57 -33.03
N SER A 37 -18.11 -8.67 -33.56
CA SER A 37 -17.40 -7.51 -34.09
C SER A 37 -18.21 -6.83 -35.18
N SER A 38 -18.60 -5.58 -34.97
CA SER A 38 -19.26 -4.80 -36.01
C SER A 38 -18.32 -4.55 -37.20
N ALA A 39 -18.88 -4.33 -38.38
CA ALA A 39 -18.10 -3.96 -39.57
C ALA A 39 -17.27 -2.70 -39.31
N SER A 40 -16.06 -2.66 -39.83
CA SER A 40 -15.17 -1.50 -39.69
C SER A 40 -15.86 -0.23 -40.16
N LEU A 41 -15.71 0.86 -39.42
CA LEU A 41 -16.24 2.17 -39.78
C LEU A 41 -15.67 2.61 -41.14
N VAL A 42 -16.53 2.92 -42.07
CA VAL A 42 -16.13 3.51 -43.36
C VAL A 42 -15.95 5.01 -43.14
N LEU A 43 -14.74 5.50 -43.40
CA LEU A 43 -14.43 6.92 -43.29
C LEU A 43 -14.97 7.67 -44.51
N PRO A 44 -15.44 8.92 -44.34
CA PRO A 44 -15.85 9.76 -45.48
C PRO A 44 -14.67 10.00 -46.43
N ASP A 45 -14.95 10.02 -47.75
CA ASP A 45 -13.95 10.19 -48.82
C ASP A 45 -13.13 11.49 -48.75
N ALA A 46 -13.60 12.47 -47.99
CA ALA A 46 -12.95 13.79 -47.82
C ALA A 46 -11.91 13.83 -46.68
N ARG A 47 -11.57 12.69 -46.04
CA ARG A 47 -10.68 12.67 -44.89
C ARG A 47 -9.21 12.50 -45.33
N ASP A 48 -8.36 13.40 -44.89
CA ASP A 48 -6.91 13.34 -45.12
C ASP A 48 -6.25 12.28 -44.23
N ASP A 49 -5.96 11.11 -44.80
CA ASP A 49 -5.33 9.96 -44.11
C ASP A 49 -3.91 10.26 -43.59
N ARG A 50 -3.29 11.35 -44.05
CA ARG A 50 -1.93 11.74 -43.64
C ARG A 50 -1.84 12.14 -42.17
N ARG A 51 -2.97 12.47 -41.56
CA ARG A 51 -3.04 12.83 -40.12
C ARG A 51 -3.27 11.65 -39.17
N PHE A 52 -3.55 10.47 -39.74
CA PHE A 52 -3.73 9.21 -38.99
C PHE A 52 -2.51 8.31 -39.11
N GLY A 53 -1.33 8.91 -39.12
CA GLY A 53 -0.09 8.13 -39.01
C GLY A 53 -0.04 7.34 -37.70
N ASN A 54 0.56 6.16 -37.76
CA ASN A 54 0.83 5.30 -36.58
C ASN A 54 1.82 5.97 -35.59
N ALA A 55 1.39 7.08 -34.97
CA ALA A 55 2.18 7.78 -33.98
C ALA A 55 2.44 6.90 -32.72
N MET A 56 1.59 5.89 -32.50
CA MET A 56 1.77 4.85 -31.51
C MET A 56 1.38 3.50 -32.14
N PRO A 57 2.33 2.72 -32.68
CA PRO A 57 2.04 1.35 -33.10
C PRO A 57 1.61 0.54 -31.90
N VAL A 58 0.43 -0.05 -31.96
CA VAL A 58 -0.03 -1.00 -30.96
C VAL A 58 0.89 -2.22 -31.07
N PRO A 59 1.60 -2.62 -29.99
CA PRO A 59 2.39 -3.85 -30.01
C PRO A 59 1.50 -5.04 -30.36
N GLU A 60 1.97 -5.95 -31.18
CA GLU A 60 1.25 -7.21 -31.43
C GLU A 60 1.10 -7.95 -30.10
N ALA A 61 -0.14 -8.29 -29.75
CA ALA A 61 -0.42 -9.09 -28.57
C ALA A 61 0.17 -10.48 -28.77
N GLN A 62 1.26 -10.79 -28.08
CA GLN A 62 1.84 -12.14 -28.04
C GLN A 62 1.10 -12.97 -27.01
N GLY A 63 0.05 -13.65 -27.43
CA GLY A 63 -0.71 -14.59 -26.63
C GLY A 63 -2.22 -14.38 -26.72
N SER A 64 -2.96 -15.45 -26.79
CA SER A 64 -4.42 -15.42 -26.65
C SER A 64 -4.75 -15.33 -25.16
N PHE A 65 -5.43 -14.28 -24.74
CA PHE A 65 -6.06 -14.23 -23.43
C PHE A 65 -7.18 -15.28 -23.41
N VAL A 66 -6.98 -16.32 -22.63
CA VAL A 66 -8.03 -17.31 -22.37
C VAL A 66 -8.74 -16.85 -21.09
N SER A 67 -9.96 -16.38 -21.22
CA SER A 67 -10.84 -16.14 -20.08
C SER A 67 -11.04 -17.45 -19.32
N GLN A 68 -10.59 -17.50 -18.07
CA GLN A 68 -10.83 -18.66 -17.21
C GLN A 68 -12.24 -18.57 -16.60
N GLY A 69 -13.25 -18.85 -17.40
CA GLY A 69 -14.60 -19.13 -16.93
C GLY A 69 -15.33 -18.02 -16.15
N GLU A 70 -16.53 -18.32 -15.69
CA GLU A 70 -17.43 -17.40 -14.97
C GLU A 70 -16.95 -16.94 -13.58
N ASP A 71 -15.84 -17.47 -13.07
CA ASP A 71 -15.29 -17.16 -11.75
C ASP A 71 -14.19 -16.09 -11.77
N PHE A 72 -13.94 -15.43 -12.90
CA PHE A 72 -12.98 -14.33 -12.94
C PHE A 72 -13.53 -13.12 -12.17
N ARG A 73 -13.11 -12.99 -10.93
CA ARG A 73 -13.33 -11.77 -10.14
C ARG A 73 -12.18 -10.81 -10.40
N VAL A 74 -12.48 -9.67 -11.01
CA VAL A 74 -11.52 -8.56 -11.07
C VAL A 74 -11.14 -8.19 -9.65
N PRO A 75 -9.83 -8.20 -9.29
CA PRO A 75 -9.42 -7.70 -7.98
C PRO A 75 -10.00 -6.30 -7.78
N PRO A 76 -10.57 -5.97 -6.61
CA PRO A 76 -11.05 -4.62 -6.37
C PRO A 76 -9.91 -3.63 -6.60
N PRO A 77 -10.18 -2.46 -7.22
CA PRO A 77 -9.17 -1.45 -7.41
C PRO A 77 -8.60 -1.07 -6.04
N ARG A 78 -7.28 -1.13 -5.89
CA ARG A 78 -6.61 -0.63 -4.69
C ARG A 78 -6.85 0.87 -4.64
N ALA A 79 -7.37 1.35 -3.52
CA ALA A 79 -7.50 2.78 -3.30
C ALA A 79 -6.10 3.41 -3.36
N LEU A 80 -5.85 4.24 -4.36
CA LEU A 80 -4.63 5.03 -4.43
C LEU A 80 -4.58 5.96 -3.21
N GLY A 81 -3.67 5.69 -2.29
CA GLY A 81 -3.35 6.61 -1.19
C GLY A 81 -4.26 6.59 0.04
N ALA A 82 -5.06 5.55 0.27
CA ALA A 82 -5.80 5.38 1.54
C ALA A 82 -4.93 4.74 2.66
N GLY A 83 -3.68 4.42 2.38
CA GLY A 83 -2.73 3.98 3.39
C GLY A 83 -2.21 5.16 4.21
N SER A 84 -1.95 4.93 5.49
CA SER A 84 -1.30 5.87 6.42
C SER A 84 0.18 6.18 6.08
N GLY A 85 0.58 5.91 4.86
CA GLY A 85 1.88 6.26 4.32
C GLY A 85 2.15 7.75 4.28
N VAL A 86 3.39 8.13 4.06
CA VAL A 86 3.71 9.52 3.80
C VAL A 86 2.92 9.94 2.55
N GLN A 87 1.91 10.81 2.75
CA GLN A 87 1.08 11.30 1.65
C GLN A 87 1.97 11.92 0.57
N ALA A 88 1.50 11.91 -0.68
CA ALA A 88 2.19 12.59 -1.76
C ALA A 88 2.58 14.02 -1.36
N GLY A 89 3.88 14.33 -1.38
CA GLY A 89 4.43 15.59 -0.90
C GLY A 89 4.62 15.70 0.63
N GLY A 90 4.19 14.70 1.42
CA GLY A 90 4.43 14.66 2.87
C GLY A 90 5.88 14.32 3.22
N VAL A 91 6.28 14.70 4.44
CA VAL A 91 7.62 14.44 4.97
C VAL A 91 7.52 13.88 6.38
N ALA A 92 8.22 12.80 6.66
CA ALA A 92 8.25 12.21 7.98
C ALA A 92 9.69 11.84 8.39
N LEU A 93 10.03 12.11 9.65
CA LEU A 93 11.31 11.67 10.22
C LEU A 93 11.17 10.22 10.70
N ARG A 94 12.16 9.41 10.41
CA ARG A 94 12.31 8.05 10.92
C ARG A 94 13.58 7.92 11.72
N GLU A 95 13.53 7.07 12.71
CA GLU A 95 14.68 6.74 13.54
C GLU A 95 14.69 5.25 13.84
N ALA A 96 15.85 4.59 13.65
CA ALA A 96 16.09 3.23 14.07
C ALA A 96 17.58 2.98 14.28
N ALA A 97 17.95 2.21 15.27
CA ALA A 97 19.34 1.83 15.56
C ALA A 97 20.31 3.03 15.58
N GLY A 98 19.90 4.16 16.12
CA GLY A 98 20.69 5.39 16.18
C GLY A 98 20.85 6.12 14.84
N GLN A 99 20.25 5.63 13.77
CA GLN A 99 20.18 6.28 12.47
C GLN A 99 18.92 7.12 12.35
N ARG A 100 19.01 8.25 11.64
CA ARG A 100 17.87 9.13 11.35
C ARG A 100 17.84 9.51 9.88
N TRP A 101 16.63 9.50 9.31
CA TRP A 101 16.43 9.89 7.91
C TRP A 101 15.03 10.48 7.72
N LEU A 102 14.85 11.20 6.62
CA LEU A 102 13.54 11.66 6.20
C LEU A 102 12.95 10.69 5.19
N VAL A 103 11.67 10.37 5.33
CA VAL A 103 10.86 9.74 4.30
C VAL A 103 10.01 10.83 3.66
N ILE A 104 10.10 10.96 2.35
CA ILE A 104 9.47 12.00 1.56
C ILE A 104 8.56 11.33 0.55
N GLY A 105 7.29 11.73 0.51
CA GLY A 105 6.28 11.21 -0.43
C GLY A 105 6.47 11.75 -1.85
N ALA A 106 7.68 11.58 -2.40
CA ALA A 106 8.06 11.97 -3.76
C ALA A 106 9.12 11.02 -4.30
N ALA A 107 9.13 10.83 -5.63
CA ALA A 107 10.10 9.98 -6.31
C ALA A 107 11.56 10.48 -6.11
N PRO A 108 12.56 9.57 -6.10
CA PRO A 108 13.96 9.93 -5.89
C PRO A 108 14.49 11.02 -6.82
N SER A 109 14.05 11.05 -8.06
CA SER A 109 14.45 12.10 -9.03
C SER A 109 13.96 13.49 -8.64
N VAL A 110 12.74 13.58 -8.08
CA VAL A 110 12.18 14.85 -7.59
C VAL A 110 12.93 15.32 -6.35
N VAL A 111 13.15 14.40 -5.40
CA VAL A 111 13.90 14.69 -4.17
C VAL A 111 15.33 15.07 -4.49
N TRP A 112 15.97 14.45 -5.50
CA TRP A 112 17.29 14.77 -5.94
C TRP A 112 17.40 16.21 -6.48
N SER A 113 16.50 16.61 -7.37
CA SER A 113 16.48 17.97 -7.92
C SER A 113 16.34 19.02 -6.81
N GLU A 114 15.40 18.79 -5.88
CA GLU A 114 15.20 19.68 -4.73
C GLU A 114 16.43 19.75 -3.80
N LEU A 115 17.13 18.63 -3.67
CA LEU A 115 18.37 18.58 -2.88
C LEU A 115 19.49 19.40 -3.53
N GLU A 116 19.62 19.34 -4.85
CA GLU A 116 20.58 20.16 -5.60
C GLU A 116 20.28 21.66 -5.45
N ASP A 117 19.00 22.04 -5.57
CA ASP A 117 18.55 23.41 -5.36
C ASP A 117 18.85 23.87 -3.91
N PHE A 118 18.58 23.01 -2.93
CA PHE A 118 18.86 23.32 -1.52
C PHE A 118 20.36 23.59 -1.28
N VAL A 119 21.23 22.78 -1.86
CA VAL A 119 22.68 22.91 -1.72
C VAL A 119 23.16 24.19 -2.39
N ALA A 120 22.64 24.50 -3.60
CA ALA A 120 22.97 25.72 -4.34
C ALA A 120 22.52 27.00 -3.60
N GLU A 121 21.26 27.03 -3.12
CA GLU A 121 20.72 28.18 -2.36
C GLU A 121 21.46 28.43 -1.05
N ARG A 122 22.02 27.40 -0.44
CA ARG A 122 22.83 27.50 0.78
C ARG A 122 24.28 27.85 0.53
N GLY A 123 24.71 27.91 -0.73
CA GLY A 123 26.09 28.20 -1.10
C GLY A 123 27.07 27.12 -0.62
N LEU A 124 26.61 25.87 -0.47
CA LEU A 124 27.49 24.76 -0.04
C LEU A 124 28.38 24.32 -1.21
N THR A 125 29.63 24.05 -0.91
CA THR A 125 30.59 23.57 -1.93
C THR A 125 30.37 22.08 -2.16
N VAL A 126 29.98 21.70 -3.39
CA VAL A 126 29.85 20.30 -3.78
C VAL A 126 31.23 19.69 -4.05
N VAL A 127 31.57 18.67 -3.28
CA VAL A 127 32.87 17.92 -3.40
C VAL A 127 32.68 16.70 -4.30
N GLN A 128 31.52 16.02 -4.21
CA GLN A 128 31.23 14.86 -5.03
C GLN A 128 29.73 14.83 -5.38
N ARG A 129 29.42 14.47 -6.62
CA ARG A 129 28.06 14.31 -7.14
C ARG A 129 27.98 12.99 -7.91
N ASP A 130 27.06 12.12 -7.48
CA ASP A 130 26.75 10.86 -8.16
C ASP A 130 25.23 10.67 -8.16
N ALA A 131 24.58 11.16 -9.21
CA ALA A 131 23.11 11.09 -9.34
C ALA A 131 22.61 9.66 -9.47
N ASN A 132 23.38 8.73 -10.06
CA ASN A 132 22.99 7.34 -10.22
C ASN A 132 22.91 6.59 -8.87
N ARG A 133 23.78 6.96 -7.94
CA ARG A 133 23.81 6.42 -6.58
C ARG A 133 23.01 7.28 -5.59
N GLY A 134 22.44 8.39 -6.04
CA GLY A 134 21.77 9.35 -5.18
C GLY A 134 22.69 9.95 -4.11
N LEU A 135 23.98 10.19 -4.41
CA LEU A 135 24.98 10.66 -3.46
C LEU A 135 25.45 12.06 -3.81
N LEU A 136 25.30 12.99 -2.86
CA LEU A 136 25.82 14.36 -2.94
C LEU A 136 26.65 14.66 -1.68
N VAL A 137 27.95 14.87 -1.87
CA VAL A 137 28.86 15.22 -0.77
C VAL A 137 29.23 16.70 -0.89
N THR A 138 29.04 17.41 0.19
CA THR A 138 29.42 18.82 0.33
C THR A 138 30.58 18.95 1.33
N ASP A 139 31.13 20.15 1.45
CA ASP A 139 32.11 20.51 2.46
C ASP A 139 31.59 20.33 3.91
N GLN A 140 30.25 20.27 4.12
CA GLN A 140 29.66 20.21 5.45
C GLN A 140 28.97 18.89 5.75
N ALA A 141 28.47 18.20 4.74
CA ALA A 141 27.67 16.98 4.94
C ALA A 141 27.69 16.05 3.74
N ARG A 142 27.44 14.78 4.03
CA ARG A 142 27.12 13.75 3.03
C ARG A 142 25.62 13.58 2.98
N LEU A 143 25.04 13.81 1.81
CA LEU A 143 23.63 13.69 1.53
C LEU A 143 23.40 12.48 0.66
N SER A 144 22.41 11.66 0.97
CA SER A 144 22.06 10.51 0.13
C SER A 144 20.57 10.36 -0.01
N VAL A 145 20.12 10.12 -1.25
CA VAL A 145 18.72 9.86 -1.62
C VAL A 145 18.62 8.44 -2.15
N ARG A 146 17.65 7.70 -1.69
CA ARG A 146 17.36 6.36 -2.21
C ARG A 146 15.84 6.13 -2.25
N PRO A 147 15.35 5.14 -3.02
CA PRO A 147 13.94 4.76 -2.96
C PRO A 147 13.50 4.42 -1.54
N GLY A 148 12.31 4.87 -1.16
CA GLY A 148 11.65 4.52 0.09
C GLY A 148 11.12 3.08 0.07
N LEU A 149 10.61 2.59 1.22
CA LEU A 149 9.90 1.31 1.25
C LEU A 149 8.55 1.44 0.57
N GLN A 150 7.89 2.56 0.79
CA GLN A 150 6.62 2.85 0.13
C GLN A 150 6.83 3.23 -1.33
N GLN A 151 5.94 2.76 -2.18
CA GLN A 151 5.97 3.09 -3.59
C GLN A 151 5.84 4.60 -3.83
N GLY A 152 6.74 5.16 -4.63
CA GLY A 152 6.77 6.60 -4.91
C GLY A 152 7.35 7.47 -3.81
N ALA A 153 7.83 6.90 -2.70
CA ALA A 153 8.54 7.62 -1.64
C ALA A 153 10.06 7.54 -1.79
N SER A 154 10.74 8.45 -1.12
CA SER A 154 12.20 8.50 -1.05
C SER A 154 12.68 8.62 0.38
N GLU A 155 13.83 8.03 0.67
CA GLU A 155 14.57 8.25 1.90
C GLU A 155 15.74 9.20 1.65
N LEU A 156 15.84 10.24 2.48
CA LEU A 156 16.90 11.23 2.44
C LEU A 156 17.68 11.21 3.75
N ARG A 157 18.98 11.00 3.66
CA ARG A 157 19.91 11.04 4.78
C ARG A 157 20.81 12.25 4.68
N CYS A 158 21.17 12.79 5.82
CA CYS A 158 22.19 13.81 5.95
C CYS A 158 23.11 13.43 7.10
N GLU A 159 24.36 13.18 6.77
CA GLU A 159 25.36 12.63 7.68
C GLU A 159 26.63 13.48 7.69
N GLN A 160 27.30 13.52 8.84
CA GLN A 160 28.65 14.09 8.98
C GLN A 160 29.49 13.13 9.81
N GLY A 161 30.62 12.69 9.25
CA GLY A 161 31.46 11.69 9.93
C GLY A 161 30.76 10.35 10.19
N GLY A 162 29.77 9.96 9.37
CA GLY A 162 29.00 8.73 9.52
C GLY A 162 27.83 8.80 10.53
N SER A 163 27.62 9.96 11.15
CA SER A 163 26.52 10.17 12.11
C SER A 163 25.46 11.10 11.53
N PRO A 164 24.16 10.89 11.87
CA PRO A 164 23.07 11.74 11.40
C PRO A 164 23.24 13.19 11.87
N GLN A 165 23.15 14.14 10.94
CA GLN A 165 23.24 15.56 11.23
C GLN A 165 21.85 16.18 11.41
N GLN A 166 21.40 16.34 12.64
CA GLN A 166 20.03 16.80 12.95
C GLN A 166 19.70 18.18 12.39
N ARG A 167 20.67 19.13 12.38
CA ARG A 167 20.42 20.47 11.84
C ARG A 167 20.12 20.45 10.35
N CYS A 168 20.88 19.63 9.62
CA CYS A 168 20.67 19.41 8.20
C CYS A 168 19.32 18.76 7.94
N LEU A 169 18.98 17.67 8.65
CA LEU A 169 17.71 16.97 8.50
C LEU A 169 16.53 17.90 8.77
N ARG A 170 16.55 18.72 9.83
CA ARG A 170 15.47 19.69 10.11
C ARG A 170 15.37 20.78 9.04
N ALA A 171 16.49 21.22 8.47
CA ALA A 171 16.47 22.21 7.40
C ALA A 171 15.86 21.65 6.12
N LEU A 172 16.21 20.41 5.77
CA LEU A 172 15.63 19.68 4.64
C LEU A 172 14.14 19.38 4.86
N GLN A 173 13.76 18.93 6.05
CA GLN A 173 12.38 18.70 6.42
C GLN A 173 11.52 19.94 6.16
N ARG A 174 11.88 21.08 6.69
CA ARG A 174 11.16 22.35 6.47
C ARG A 174 11.07 22.74 5.00
N ARG A 175 12.12 22.48 4.22
CA ARG A 175 12.10 22.77 2.80
C ARG A 175 11.08 21.90 2.06
N PHE A 176 11.11 20.59 2.30
CA PHE A 176 10.19 19.65 1.64
C PHE A 176 8.74 19.85 2.12
N GLU A 177 8.51 20.14 3.39
CA GLU A 177 7.18 20.50 3.91
C GLU A 177 6.61 21.76 3.23
N ALA A 178 7.45 22.79 3.05
CA ALA A 178 7.02 24.03 2.38
C ALA A 178 6.68 23.81 0.89
N ARG A 179 7.31 22.86 0.23
CA ARG A 179 7.08 22.55 -1.19
C ARG A 179 6.03 21.45 -1.41
N GLY A 180 5.79 20.60 -0.45
CA GLY A 180 4.84 19.48 -0.54
C GLY A 180 3.42 19.92 -0.90
N ALA A 181 3.01 21.12 -0.52
CA ALA A 181 1.71 21.68 -0.89
C ALA A 181 1.59 22.03 -2.39
N THR A 182 2.72 22.18 -3.11
CA THR A 182 2.73 22.59 -4.54
C THR A 182 3.07 21.47 -5.50
N ALA A 183 3.64 20.35 -5.03
CA ALA A 183 4.20 19.29 -5.89
C ALA A 183 3.19 18.19 -6.29
N SER A 184 1.96 18.21 -5.81
CA SER A 184 1.03 17.09 -5.93
C SER A 184 0.50 16.81 -7.34
N ALA A 185 0.70 17.69 -8.31
CA ALA A 185 0.15 17.51 -9.67
C ALA A 185 1.11 16.91 -10.70
N SER A 186 2.43 16.98 -10.47
CA SER A 186 3.43 16.54 -11.47
C SER A 186 4.14 15.21 -11.13
N SER A 187 3.95 14.66 -9.94
CA SER A 187 4.64 13.46 -9.47
C SER A 187 4.13 12.13 -10.07
N LEU A 188 2.95 12.13 -10.66
CA LEU A 188 2.36 10.92 -11.29
C LEU A 188 3.08 10.47 -12.57
N ALA A 189 3.85 11.37 -13.22
CA ALA A 189 4.47 11.09 -14.52
C ALA A 189 5.84 10.39 -14.44
N VAL A 190 6.45 10.25 -13.26
CA VAL A 190 7.85 9.80 -13.10
C VAL A 190 7.99 8.46 -12.39
N GLN A 191 6.89 7.80 -12.04
CA GLN A 191 6.95 6.45 -11.46
C GLN A 191 7.31 5.44 -12.56
N ARG A 192 8.57 4.99 -12.57
CA ARG A 192 8.96 3.81 -13.35
C ARG A 192 8.53 2.57 -12.58
N PRO A 193 7.55 1.78 -13.07
CA PRO A 193 7.27 0.48 -12.50
C PRO A 193 8.46 -0.43 -12.86
N GLY A 194 9.17 -0.96 -11.90
CA GLY A 194 10.12 -2.03 -12.21
C GLY A 194 11.31 -2.21 -11.28
N ASP A 195 11.78 -1.21 -10.55
CA ASP A 195 13.02 -1.32 -9.78
C ASP A 195 12.83 -1.39 -8.25
N GLN A 196 11.59 -1.45 -7.76
CA GLN A 196 11.33 -1.63 -6.33
C GLN A 196 10.99 -3.09 -6.06
N ALA A 197 11.82 -3.74 -5.25
CA ALA A 197 11.47 -5.04 -4.70
C ALA A 197 10.26 -4.85 -3.77
N ASN A 198 9.12 -5.44 -4.12
CA ASN A 198 7.89 -5.35 -3.33
C ASN A 198 7.87 -6.39 -2.22
N PRO A 199 7.15 -6.12 -1.11
CA PRO A 199 6.82 -7.14 -0.13
C PRO A 199 6.17 -8.36 -0.80
N LEU A 200 6.64 -9.55 -0.49
CA LEU A 200 6.16 -10.80 -1.09
C LEU A 200 5.57 -11.72 -0.01
N LEU A 201 4.29 -12.03 -0.15
CA LEU A 201 3.65 -13.01 0.70
C LEU A 201 4.00 -14.42 0.20
N THR A 202 4.63 -15.21 1.06
CA THR A 202 5.07 -16.59 0.75
C THR A 202 4.54 -17.57 1.77
N ARG A 203 4.46 -18.86 1.36
CA ARG A 203 4.13 -19.96 2.26
C ARG A 203 5.34 -20.86 2.45
N SER A 204 5.80 -21.01 3.67
CA SER A 204 6.95 -21.83 3.99
C SER A 204 6.71 -22.63 5.25
N GLY A 205 6.98 -23.94 5.20
CA GLY A 205 6.69 -24.85 6.31
C GLY A 205 5.19 -25.00 6.65
N GLY A 206 4.31 -24.65 5.71
CA GLY A 206 2.85 -24.67 5.93
C GLY A 206 2.28 -23.33 6.39
N GLU A 207 3.09 -22.37 6.82
CA GLU A 207 2.66 -21.08 7.37
C GLU A 207 2.91 -19.94 6.41
N TRP A 208 2.00 -18.94 6.43
CA TRP A 208 2.15 -17.70 5.70
C TRP A 208 3.14 -16.77 6.40
N ARG A 209 4.00 -16.13 5.60
CA ARG A 209 4.95 -15.11 6.04
C ARG A 209 5.09 -14.02 4.99
N LEU A 210 5.45 -12.82 5.42
CA LEU A 210 5.71 -11.70 4.53
C LEU A 210 7.21 -11.49 4.41
N GLU A 211 7.75 -11.72 3.22
CA GLU A 211 9.14 -11.44 2.90
C GLU A 211 9.30 -9.97 2.49
N LEU A 212 10.24 -9.29 3.10
CA LEU A 212 10.49 -7.87 2.96
C LEU A 212 11.91 -7.68 2.45
N PRO A 213 12.08 -7.09 1.25
CA PRO A 213 13.39 -6.93 0.60
C PRO A 213 14.19 -5.74 1.17
N TYR A 214 14.13 -5.57 2.49
CA TYR A 214 14.76 -4.46 3.20
C TYR A 214 15.36 -4.93 4.52
N GLY A 215 16.48 -4.30 4.95
CA GLY A 215 17.12 -4.63 6.22
C GLY A 215 16.16 -4.42 7.41
N VAL A 216 16.30 -5.28 8.41
CA VAL A 216 15.36 -5.39 9.54
C VAL A 216 15.13 -4.07 10.29
N ASP A 217 16.17 -3.28 10.54
CA ASP A 217 16.03 -2.01 11.29
C ASP A 217 15.25 -0.96 10.49
N ARG A 218 15.45 -0.93 9.17
CA ARG A 218 14.72 -0.07 8.26
C ARG A 218 13.24 -0.48 8.18
N THR A 219 13.00 -1.79 8.07
CA THR A 219 11.66 -2.36 8.07
C THR A 219 10.94 -2.10 9.39
N TRP A 220 11.63 -2.28 10.51
CA TRP A 220 11.09 -1.97 11.84
C TRP A 220 10.61 -0.52 11.94
N ALA A 221 11.45 0.45 11.57
CA ALA A 221 11.11 1.86 11.65
C ALA A 221 9.87 2.22 10.80
N GLU A 222 9.72 1.62 9.62
CA GLU A 222 8.57 1.88 8.77
C GLU A 222 7.32 1.17 9.28
N LEU A 223 7.42 -0.11 9.67
CA LEU A 223 6.30 -0.85 10.24
C LEU A 223 5.77 -0.20 11.51
N SER A 224 6.65 0.24 12.42
CA SER A 224 6.23 0.95 13.64
C SER A 224 5.35 2.14 13.31
N TYR A 225 5.79 2.98 12.38
CA TYR A 225 5.02 4.15 11.97
C TYR A 225 3.69 3.79 11.28
N GLN A 226 3.72 2.82 10.38
CA GLN A 226 2.53 2.43 9.63
C GLN A 226 1.48 1.76 10.53
N LEU A 227 1.92 0.89 11.44
CA LEU A 227 1.04 0.23 12.39
C LEU A 227 0.44 1.23 13.38
N GLU A 228 1.22 2.18 13.91
CA GLU A 228 0.68 3.25 14.78
C GLU A 228 -0.45 4.03 14.08
N ALA A 229 -0.30 4.31 12.81
CA ALA A 229 -1.27 5.10 12.06
C ALA A 229 -2.50 4.27 11.60
N ASP A 230 -2.31 3.03 11.12
CA ASP A 230 -3.41 2.21 10.60
C ASP A 230 -4.14 1.43 11.69
N PHE A 231 -3.44 0.98 12.74
CA PHE A 231 -4.00 0.22 13.85
C PHE A 231 -4.43 1.13 15.01
N ALA A 232 -5.20 2.16 14.67
CA ALA A 232 -5.76 3.13 15.60
C ALA A 232 -7.31 3.10 15.62
N VAL A 233 -7.94 2.06 15.04
CA VAL A 233 -9.39 1.91 14.97
C VAL A 233 -9.84 0.92 16.02
N GLN A 234 -10.34 1.44 17.14
CA GLN A 234 -10.89 0.63 18.25
C GLN A 234 -11.91 -0.40 17.73
N GLU A 235 -11.96 -1.57 18.39
CA GLU A 235 -12.87 -2.70 18.07
C GLU A 235 -12.64 -3.38 16.71
N ARG A 236 -11.70 -2.88 15.91
CA ARG A 236 -11.36 -3.49 14.62
C ARG A 236 -9.90 -3.85 14.47
N ARG A 237 -9.02 -2.92 14.80
CA ARG A 237 -7.58 -3.09 14.78
C ARG A 237 -6.93 -2.05 15.67
N GLU A 238 -6.17 -2.51 16.61
CA GLU A 238 -5.48 -1.67 17.59
C GLU A 238 -4.06 -2.17 17.81
N LEU A 239 -3.10 -1.26 17.80
CA LEU A 239 -1.73 -1.56 18.19
C LEU A 239 -1.63 -1.41 19.69
N LEU A 240 -1.42 -2.51 20.39
CA LEU A 240 -1.37 -2.55 21.87
C LEU A 240 0.03 -2.28 22.39
N GLU A 241 1.04 -2.88 21.76
CA GLU A 241 2.42 -2.83 22.24
C GLU A 241 3.41 -2.91 21.09
N GLN A 242 4.55 -2.23 21.25
CA GLN A 242 5.72 -2.33 20.37
C GLN A 242 6.96 -2.59 21.23
N ASP A 243 7.65 -3.69 20.95
CA ASP A 243 8.94 -4.00 21.55
C ASP A 243 10.05 -3.91 20.51
N ALA A 244 10.83 -2.84 20.59
CA ALA A 244 11.90 -2.57 19.64
C ALA A 244 13.11 -3.52 19.80
N GLU A 245 13.33 -4.07 21.01
CA GLU A 245 14.44 -5.00 21.27
C GLU A 245 14.10 -6.39 20.73
N ALA A 246 12.91 -6.87 21.05
CA ALA A 246 12.38 -8.13 20.53
C ALA A 246 11.91 -8.03 19.06
N ARG A 247 11.73 -6.82 18.54
CA ARG A 247 11.15 -6.54 17.21
C ARG A 247 9.78 -7.19 17.03
N THR A 248 8.90 -7.00 18.00
CA THR A 248 7.55 -7.53 18.00
C THR A 248 6.51 -6.44 18.16
N PHE A 249 5.36 -6.64 17.52
CA PHE A 249 4.17 -5.82 17.73
C PHE A 249 3.06 -6.71 18.26
N LEU A 250 2.34 -6.24 19.25
CA LEU A 250 1.13 -6.88 19.75
C LEU A 250 -0.06 -6.08 19.25
N VAL A 251 -0.95 -6.73 18.51
CA VAL A 251 -2.11 -6.08 17.91
C VAL A 251 -3.39 -6.83 18.27
N ASP A 252 -4.47 -6.11 18.49
CA ASP A 252 -5.82 -6.66 18.45
C ASP A 252 -6.36 -6.45 17.03
N TYR A 253 -6.84 -7.53 16.39
CA TYR A 253 -7.31 -7.50 15.02
C TYR A 253 -8.60 -8.30 14.84
N LEU A 254 -9.63 -7.66 14.27
CA LEU A 254 -10.87 -8.32 13.91
C LEU A 254 -10.69 -9.12 12.62
N THR A 255 -10.42 -10.39 12.76
CA THR A 255 -10.11 -11.31 11.66
C THR A 255 -11.29 -11.55 10.72
N LEU A 256 -11.04 -12.11 9.54
CA LEU A 256 -12.07 -12.42 8.56
C LEU A 256 -13.05 -13.45 9.11
N SER A 257 -12.53 -14.49 9.79
CA SER A 257 -13.36 -15.53 10.43
C SER A 257 -14.27 -14.93 11.50
N ALA A 258 -13.72 -14.09 12.41
CA ALA A 258 -14.52 -13.42 13.44
C ALA A 258 -15.60 -12.51 12.85
N ARG A 259 -15.31 -11.81 11.75
CA ARG A 259 -16.29 -10.98 11.04
C ARG A 259 -17.41 -11.82 10.42
N SER A 260 -17.11 -12.99 9.89
CA SER A 260 -18.10 -13.88 9.27
C SER A 260 -19.01 -14.55 10.31
N GLU A 261 -18.48 -14.95 11.46
CA GLU A 261 -19.24 -15.50 12.58
C GLU A 261 -20.15 -14.46 13.22
N GLY A 262 -19.65 -13.22 13.40
CA GLY A 262 -20.40 -12.12 14.00
C GLY A 262 -21.67 -11.71 13.24
N ILE A 263 -21.78 -12.01 11.94
CA ILE A 263 -23.02 -11.76 11.15
C ILE A 263 -24.15 -12.71 11.62
N TRP A 264 -23.83 -13.94 11.96
CA TRP A 264 -24.81 -14.90 12.47
C TRP A 264 -25.16 -14.64 13.94
N ASP A 265 -24.19 -14.24 14.76
CA ASP A 265 -24.41 -13.90 16.16
C ASP A 265 -25.22 -12.62 16.34
N THR A 266 -25.08 -11.63 15.47
CA THR A 266 -25.89 -10.40 15.49
C THR A 266 -27.37 -10.68 15.21
N LEU A 267 -27.69 -11.78 14.51
CA LEU A 267 -29.04 -12.22 14.27
C LEU A 267 -29.65 -13.02 15.45
N THR A 268 -28.83 -13.55 16.34
CA THR A 268 -29.25 -14.45 17.43
C THR A 268 -28.90 -13.93 18.84
N SER A 269 -27.91 -13.06 18.97
CA SER A 269 -27.40 -12.55 20.26
C SER A 269 -26.86 -11.11 20.09
N PHE A 270 -26.98 -10.28 21.10
CA PHE A 270 -26.47 -8.91 21.15
C PHE A 270 -24.94 -8.84 21.35
N GLY A 271 -24.15 -9.81 20.87
CA GLY A 271 -22.68 -9.86 20.96
C GLY A 271 -22.03 -9.46 19.63
N GLY A 272 -21.12 -8.48 19.66
CA GLY A 272 -20.24 -8.16 18.53
C GLY A 272 -19.11 -9.20 18.42
N ALA A 273 -18.50 -9.33 17.24
CA ALA A 273 -17.31 -10.16 17.06
C ALA A 273 -16.12 -9.50 17.79
N ASP A 274 -15.42 -10.28 18.63
CA ASP A 274 -14.28 -9.79 19.41
C ASP A 274 -12.98 -9.88 18.57
N PRO A 275 -12.15 -8.82 18.57
CA PRO A 275 -10.83 -8.87 17.98
C PRO A 275 -9.97 -10.00 18.56
N GLN A 276 -9.12 -10.58 17.76
CA GLN A 276 -8.12 -11.57 18.19
C GLN A 276 -6.80 -10.86 18.47
N ARG A 277 -6.14 -11.27 19.54
CA ARG A 277 -4.79 -10.78 19.86
C ARG A 277 -3.74 -11.54 19.10
N ILE A 278 -2.94 -10.80 18.33
CA ILE A 278 -1.96 -11.37 17.41
C ILE A 278 -0.60 -10.70 17.65
N ARG A 279 0.45 -11.51 17.66
CA ARG A 279 1.83 -11.05 17.71
C ARG A 279 2.43 -11.07 16.32
N LEU A 280 2.91 -9.94 15.87
CA LEU A 280 3.72 -9.81 14.67
C LEU A 280 5.19 -9.81 15.08
N SER A 281 5.98 -10.70 14.51
CA SER A 281 7.41 -10.85 14.81
C SER A 281 8.25 -10.57 13.57
N LEU A 282 9.18 -9.61 13.66
CA LEU A 282 10.04 -9.22 12.56
C LEU A 282 11.45 -9.80 12.75
N GLU A 283 11.86 -10.67 11.84
CA GLU A 283 13.15 -11.35 11.88
C GLU A 283 14.03 -10.93 10.70
N ALA A 284 15.34 -10.82 10.91
CA ALA A 284 16.28 -10.64 9.80
C ALA A 284 16.42 -11.96 9.04
N SER A 285 16.20 -11.96 7.73
CA SER A 285 16.44 -13.11 6.84
C SER A 285 17.74 -12.96 6.03
N GLY A 286 18.34 -11.77 6.06
CA GLY A 286 19.61 -11.44 5.44
C GLY A 286 20.05 -10.02 5.75
N PRO A 287 21.18 -9.55 5.20
CA PRO A 287 21.68 -8.19 5.45
C PRO A 287 20.73 -7.08 4.96
N GLN A 288 19.97 -7.37 3.91
CA GLN A 288 19.06 -6.45 3.25
C GLN A 288 17.64 -7.04 3.13
N SER A 289 17.29 -8.00 3.95
CA SER A 289 15.99 -8.65 3.93
C SER A 289 15.51 -9.00 5.33
N ALA A 290 14.19 -8.98 5.50
CA ALA A 290 13.52 -9.35 6.74
C ALA A 290 12.27 -10.18 6.42
N VAL A 291 11.77 -10.90 7.42
CA VAL A 291 10.53 -11.67 7.35
C VAL A 291 9.64 -11.26 8.50
N LEU A 292 8.38 -10.97 8.21
CA LEU A 292 7.34 -10.76 9.20
C LEU A 292 6.47 -12.01 9.30
N LYS A 293 6.25 -12.45 10.53
CA LYS A 293 5.37 -13.56 10.90
C LYS A 293 4.23 -13.06 11.77
N ALA A 294 3.12 -13.79 11.76
CA ALA A 294 1.96 -13.50 12.60
C ALA A 294 1.54 -14.75 13.35
N ASP A 295 1.50 -14.69 14.66
CA ASP A 295 1.14 -15.78 15.55
C ASP A 295 0.06 -15.34 16.52
N SER A 296 -0.81 -16.28 16.96
CA SER A 296 -1.77 -15.99 18.01
C SER A 296 -1.05 -15.59 19.30
N ALA A 297 -1.56 -14.58 19.96
CA ALA A 297 -1.11 -14.15 21.29
C ALA A 297 -2.19 -14.32 22.37
N ASP A 298 -3.29 -14.99 22.04
CA ASP A 298 -4.35 -15.44 22.95
C ASP A 298 -4.57 -16.96 22.83
N ASP A 299 -5.59 -17.50 23.50
CA ASP A 299 -5.91 -18.92 23.52
C ASP A 299 -6.60 -19.41 22.22
N ARG A 300 -6.92 -18.52 21.30
CA ARG A 300 -7.55 -18.83 20.01
C ARG A 300 -6.48 -19.15 18.98
N GLU A 301 -6.70 -20.20 18.20
CA GLU A 301 -5.82 -20.52 17.08
C GLU A 301 -6.01 -19.49 15.95
N LEU A 302 -4.92 -18.94 15.42
CA LEU A 302 -4.95 -18.08 14.25
C LEU A 302 -5.01 -18.94 12.99
N SER A 303 -6.16 -18.90 12.31
CA SER A 303 -6.33 -19.66 11.08
C SER A 303 -5.36 -19.21 9.98
N ASP A 304 -5.07 -20.11 9.03
CA ASP A 304 -4.20 -19.79 7.88
C ASP A 304 -4.77 -18.63 7.04
N GLU A 305 -6.09 -18.56 6.93
CA GLU A 305 -6.78 -17.52 6.15
C GLU A 305 -6.68 -16.16 6.86
N ASP A 306 -6.90 -16.12 8.16
CA ASP A 306 -6.79 -14.90 8.96
C ASP A 306 -5.34 -14.39 9.02
N ARG A 307 -4.38 -15.31 9.17
CA ARG A 307 -2.95 -14.99 9.11
C ARG A 307 -2.58 -14.36 7.77
N ARG A 308 -3.05 -14.95 6.70
CA ARG A 308 -2.84 -14.44 5.34
C ARG A 308 -3.44 -13.05 5.18
N GLU A 309 -4.70 -12.85 5.57
CA GLU A 309 -5.40 -11.57 5.46
C GLU A 309 -4.66 -10.46 6.20
N LEU A 310 -4.24 -10.73 7.45
CA LEU A 310 -3.47 -9.76 8.24
C LEU A 310 -2.13 -9.41 7.57
N LEU A 311 -1.38 -10.40 7.11
CA LEU A 311 -0.10 -10.17 6.42
C LEU A 311 -0.28 -9.45 5.08
N GLU A 312 -1.35 -9.73 4.31
CA GLU A 312 -1.70 -8.99 3.09
C GLU A 312 -2.02 -7.53 3.40
N ARG A 313 -2.73 -7.27 4.50
CA ARG A 313 -2.99 -5.91 4.96
C ARG A 313 -1.69 -5.18 5.28
N VAL A 314 -0.82 -5.80 6.07
CA VAL A 314 0.48 -5.20 6.43
C VAL A 314 1.35 -4.98 5.18
N ALA A 315 1.35 -5.91 4.23
CA ALA A 315 2.02 -5.73 2.95
C ALA A 315 1.49 -4.50 2.20
N GLY A 316 0.17 -4.29 2.22
CA GLY A 316 -0.46 -3.12 1.62
C GLY A 316 -0.10 -1.77 2.26
N LEU A 317 0.38 -1.76 3.51
CA LEU A 317 0.88 -0.54 4.17
C LEU A 317 2.30 -0.16 3.69
N LEU A 318 3.02 -1.11 3.13
CA LEU A 318 4.40 -0.95 2.68
C LEU A 318 4.54 -0.85 1.14
N GLY A 319 3.47 -1.18 0.38
CA GLY A 319 3.49 -1.28 -1.08
C GLY A 319 2.68 -0.24 -1.84
#